data_6cef98c3a054ae2d515553410692417a
#
_entry.id   6cef98c3a054ae2d515553410692417a
#
_cell.length_a   1.000
_cell.length_b   1.000
_cell.length_c   1.000
_cell.angle_alpha   90.00
_cell.angle_beta   90.00
_cell.angle_gamma   90.00
#
_symmetry.space_group_name_H-M   'P 1'
#
loop_
_entity.id
_entity.type
_entity.pdbx_description
1 polymer ?
#
loop_
_entity_poly.entity_id
_entity_poly.type
_entity_poly.pdbx_seq_one_letter_code
_entity_poly.pdbx_strand_id
1 'polypeptide(L)'
;MEVSGSSEPVPIRAFPYQPISSFIARLLSRPEIIEQMNTTTSTWKSVSKYCTDFFGASAVRNLLGPDRKPFLEAPNGEMRLVFSLFVDWFNPYSNKAAGKSSSIGGIYLVCLNLPVHLRYKVENVYIAGLIPGEPRKHHINHVLRPLITDLLALYERGTWFSRTSIHEFGCLVRVALLLLIADAPAARKVAGFAGVTSNHFCHFCTQTLLEIRNFAIDSWVPISRSSHLGAAERWRDAETVAKRKELWNEEHTRWSELLRLPYWDPTKFVVVDPMHNLFLNVVPHHVRDFWGINEAEIHGRKGVPSHTPLEQEKQIQACKSAILSQNLSVLKKLRRTYLEIFVKENCVELTAKESKSVSALATSLSNWVRPEYLRRMPSPLTFRQYQWQSQPEGTILKIPKPHSEPAVDLIKAANPLHIIDQAILHEIRQDMEKIVLPGWVNRAPRRFGSASHGKVSADHWRTLATINLVITLTRLWSGPLVNSRKRDLLHNFMSLVVVLRFSTARYTSDKQITIIQDQLQAYYASLIKLSDKLYPCHHMSLHIPECLRLFGPVHGWWSFPFERYNGLIQRFNHNGKFGM
;
A
#
# COMPACT_ATOMS: atom_id res chain seq x y z
N MET A 1 -10.30 29.21 17.58
CA MET A 1 -11.49 29.28 18.45
C MET A 1 -11.02 29.84 19.76
N GLU A 2 -11.42 31.04 20.08
CA GLU A 2 -11.23 31.60 21.42
C GLU A 2 -12.18 30.90 22.38
N VAL A 3 -11.61 30.30 23.41
CA VAL A 3 -12.41 29.79 24.54
C VAL A 3 -12.65 30.99 25.44
N SER A 4 -13.89 31.35 25.66
CA SER A 4 -14.30 32.48 26.48
C SER A 4 -13.67 32.39 27.88
N GLY A 5 -12.71 33.27 28.17
CA GLY A 5 -12.14 33.45 29.50
C GLY A 5 -10.61 33.37 29.62
N SER A 6 -9.85 32.98 28.62
CA SER A 6 -8.37 33.07 28.64
C SER A 6 -7.86 33.89 27.47
N SER A 7 -6.96 34.83 27.74
CA SER A 7 -6.30 35.66 26.73
C SER A 7 -5.19 34.93 25.96
N GLU A 8 -4.86 33.70 26.35
CA GLU A 8 -3.84 32.90 25.69
C GLU A 8 -4.43 31.83 24.76
N PRO A 9 -3.90 31.66 23.55
CA PRO A 9 -4.36 30.64 22.63
C PRO A 9 -4.02 29.24 23.17
N VAL A 10 -5.02 28.41 23.37
CA VAL A 10 -4.86 27.02 23.79
C VAL A 10 -4.72 26.12 22.56
N PRO A 11 -3.71 25.23 22.51
CA PRO A 11 -3.53 24.32 21.38
C PRO A 11 -4.74 23.38 21.23
N ILE A 12 -5.24 23.25 20.01
CA ILE A 12 -6.38 22.35 19.68
C ILE A 12 -5.98 20.88 19.95
N ARG A 13 -4.72 20.54 19.71
CA ARG A 13 -4.14 19.21 19.96
C ARG A 13 -2.68 19.35 20.38
N ALA A 14 -2.30 18.70 21.46
CA ALA A 14 -0.92 18.63 21.87
C ALA A 14 -0.17 17.57 21.07
N PHE A 15 1.06 17.90 20.65
CA PHE A 15 2.01 16.96 20.07
C PHE A 15 3.16 16.76 21.06
N PRO A 16 3.16 15.67 21.83
CA PRO A 16 4.28 15.38 22.74
C PRO A 16 5.52 15.02 21.90
N TYR A 17 6.58 15.76 22.10
CA TYR A 17 7.88 15.53 21.46
C TYR A 17 8.95 15.27 22.52
N GLN A 18 9.74 14.24 22.36
CA GLN A 18 10.92 13.94 23.17
C GLN A 18 12.19 14.34 22.41
N PRO A 19 13.10 15.16 22.96
CA PRO A 19 14.37 15.48 22.29
C PRO A 19 15.21 14.23 22.03
N ILE A 20 15.77 14.13 20.81
CA ILE A 20 16.58 12.97 20.42
C ILE A 20 17.86 12.83 21.26
N SER A 21 18.41 13.91 21.77
CA SER A 21 19.58 13.92 22.68
C SER A 21 19.34 13.07 23.93
N SER A 22 18.14 13.09 24.49
CA SER A 22 17.77 12.26 25.65
C SER A 22 17.81 10.77 25.33
N PHE A 23 17.40 10.39 24.13
CA PHE A 23 17.49 9.00 23.67
C PHE A 23 18.95 8.59 23.44
N ILE A 24 19.76 9.46 22.82
CA ILE A 24 21.19 9.22 22.58
C ILE A 24 21.93 9.06 23.93
N ALA A 25 21.67 9.91 24.93
CA ALA A 25 22.26 9.77 26.25
C ALA A 25 21.98 8.39 26.86
N ARG A 26 20.72 7.95 26.81
CA ARG A 26 20.31 6.62 27.29
C ARG A 26 20.97 5.48 26.47
N LEU A 27 21.13 5.66 25.17
CA LEU A 27 21.80 4.67 24.33
C LEU A 27 23.28 4.53 24.70
N LEU A 28 23.97 5.66 24.88
CA LEU A 28 25.40 5.74 25.18
C LEU A 28 25.75 5.49 26.66
N SER A 29 24.78 5.36 27.55
CA SER A 29 25.00 4.94 28.94
C SER A 29 25.25 3.44 29.09
N ARG A 30 25.02 2.65 28.04
CA ARG A 30 25.14 1.20 28.06
C ARG A 30 26.42 0.73 27.35
N PRO A 31 27.39 0.16 28.11
CA PRO A 31 28.72 -0.20 27.57
C PRO A 31 28.63 -1.22 26.43
N GLU A 32 27.83 -2.25 26.59
CA GLU A 32 27.62 -3.31 25.59
C GLU A 32 27.07 -2.77 24.26
N ILE A 33 26.34 -1.67 24.30
CA ILE A 33 25.77 -1.04 23.11
C ILE A 33 26.83 -0.30 22.31
N ILE A 34 27.70 0.47 22.97
CA ILE A 34 28.75 1.23 22.27
C ILE A 34 29.76 0.29 21.60
N GLU A 35 30.16 -0.79 22.25
CA GLU A 35 31.03 -1.80 21.64
C GLU A 35 30.43 -2.41 20.38
N GLN A 36 29.16 -2.80 20.44
CA GLN A 36 28.42 -3.33 19.30
C GLN A 36 28.29 -2.30 18.16
N MET A 37 28.05 -1.03 18.50
CA MET A 37 27.98 0.06 17.53
C MET A 37 29.32 0.27 16.83
N ASN A 38 30.43 0.28 17.57
CA ASN A 38 31.78 0.44 17.02
C ASN A 38 32.12 -0.72 16.07
N THR A 39 31.80 -1.95 16.46
CA THR A 39 32.01 -3.14 15.63
C THR A 39 31.22 -3.04 14.33
N THR A 40 29.92 -2.71 14.40
CA THR A 40 29.06 -2.57 13.22
C THR A 40 29.54 -1.44 12.33
N THR A 41 29.86 -0.27 12.91
CA THR A 41 30.30 0.91 12.16
C THR A 41 31.63 0.63 11.44
N SER A 42 32.57 -0.08 12.04
CA SER A 42 33.89 -0.34 11.44
C SER A 42 33.80 -1.06 10.07
N THR A 43 32.69 -1.75 9.81
CA THR A 43 32.50 -2.47 8.54
C THR A 43 32.39 -1.54 7.31
N TRP A 44 32.16 -0.23 7.48
CA TRP A 44 32.06 0.72 6.36
C TRP A 44 33.34 0.85 5.54
N LYS A 45 34.51 0.59 6.17
CA LYS A 45 35.82 0.60 5.49
C LYS A 45 36.07 -0.64 4.67
N SER A 46 35.36 -1.74 4.95
CA SER A 46 35.57 -3.01 4.28
C SER A 46 34.88 -3.04 2.92
N VAL A 47 35.64 -3.36 1.87
CA VAL A 47 35.07 -3.64 0.56
C VAL A 47 34.92 -5.15 0.43
N SER A 48 33.68 -5.62 0.46
CA SER A 48 33.34 -7.03 0.31
C SER A 48 32.48 -7.25 -0.93
N LYS A 49 32.62 -8.42 -1.55
CA LYS A 49 31.75 -8.89 -2.63
C LYS A 49 30.27 -8.99 -2.18
N TYR A 50 30.07 -9.20 -0.89
CA TYR A 50 28.73 -9.31 -0.29
C TYR A 50 28.54 -8.19 0.73
N CYS A 51 27.49 -7.40 0.53
CA CYS A 51 27.04 -6.43 1.51
C CYS A 51 26.08 -7.13 2.47
N THR A 52 26.41 -7.16 3.75
CA THR A 52 25.62 -7.85 4.81
C THR A 52 24.90 -6.90 5.74
N ASP A 53 25.26 -5.62 5.71
CA ASP A 53 24.59 -4.56 6.49
C ASP A 53 24.64 -3.22 5.74
N PHE A 54 23.85 -2.28 6.20
CA PHE A 54 23.77 -0.89 5.75
C PHE A 54 25.15 -0.22 5.62
N PHE A 55 26.07 -0.45 6.58
CA PHE A 55 27.40 0.17 6.58
C PHE A 55 28.33 -0.33 5.45
N GLY A 56 28.02 -1.47 4.86
CA GLY A 56 28.69 -1.96 3.65
C GLY A 56 28.20 -1.31 2.35
N ALA A 57 27.15 -0.49 2.40
CA ALA A 57 26.49 0.06 1.22
C ALA A 57 27.01 1.45 0.80
N SER A 58 26.67 1.87 -0.42
CA SER A 58 27.24 3.09 -1.02
C SER A 58 26.74 4.38 -0.40
N ALA A 59 25.48 4.45 0.07
CA ALA A 59 24.91 5.68 0.59
C ALA A 59 25.65 6.20 1.83
N VAL A 60 26.04 5.30 2.75
CA VAL A 60 26.77 5.68 3.95
C VAL A 60 28.23 6.02 3.66
N ARG A 61 28.83 5.34 2.66
CA ARG A 61 30.21 5.63 2.23
C ARG A 61 30.35 6.99 1.58
N ASN A 62 29.33 7.42 0.85
CA ASN A 62 29.30 8.69 0.14
C ASN A 62 28.73 9.84 0.99
N LEU A 63 28.27 9.55 2.21
CA LEU A 63 27.77 10.57 3.11
C LEU A 63 28.94 11.43 3.61
N LEU A 64 28.85 12.73 3.38
CA LEU A 64 29.83 13.69 3.89
C LEU A 64 29.37 14.27 5.22
N GLY A 65 30.36 14.55 6.08
CA GLY A 65 30.18 15.32 7.28
C GLY A 65 30.19 16.84 7.02
N PRO A 66 29.92 17.67 8.05
CA PRO A 66 30.01 19.12 7.93
C PRO A 66 31.45 19.60 7.61
N ASP A 67 32.45 18.77 7.94
CA ASP A 67 33.87 18.94 7.60
C ASP A 67 34.21 18.53 6.16
N ARG A 68 33.21 18.12 5.34
CA ARG A 68 33.33 17.63 3.96
C ARG A 68 34.17 16.34 3.82
N LYS A 69 34.49 15.67 4.93
CA LYS A 69 35.07 14.33 4.95
C LYS A 69 33.97 13.26 4.99
N PRO A 70 34.29 12.00 4.71
CA PRO A 70 33.32 10.92 4.92
C PRO A 70 32.73 10.99 6.33
N PHE A 71 31.39 10.96 6.44
CA PHE A 71 30.72 11.19 7.71
C PHE A 71 31.16 10.23 8.82
N LEU A 72 31.50 8.99 8.50
CA LEU A 72 31.95 7.99 9.48
C LEU A 72 33.45 8.10 9.82
N GLU A 73 34.20 8.99 9.19
CA GLU A 73 35.58 9.28 9.53
C GLU A 73 35.63 10.33 10.64
N ALA A 74 35.26 9.91 11.86
CA ALA A 74 35.17 10.79 13.00
C ALA A 74 36.57 11.15 13.56
N PRO A 75 36.81 12.41 13.95
CA PRO A 75 37.97 12.79 14.75
C PRO A 75 38.00 12.08 16.12
N ASN A 76 39.17 12.02 16.74
CA ASN A 76 39.28 11.50 18.09
C ASN A 76 38.38 12.28 19.07
N GLY A 77 37.65 11.56 19.92
CA GLY A 77 36.69 12.15 20.85
C GLY A 77 35.34 12.54 20.26
N GLU A 78 35.12 12.23 18.98
CA GLU A 78 33.84 12.41 18.31
C GLU A 78 33.22 11.04 17.93
N MET A 79 31.91 10.91 18.13
CA MET A 79 31.11 9.75 17.69
C MET A 79 30.10 10.20 16.64
N ARG A 80 29.97 9.44 15.56
CA ARG A 80 29.04 9.74 14.45
C ARG A 80 28.01 8.64 14.28
N LEU A 81 26.74 9.03 14.47
CA LEU A 81 25.59 8.13 14.44
C LEU A 81 24.72 8.38 13.22
N VAL A 82 24.26 7.30 12.62
CA VAL A 82 23.35 7.33 11.48
C VAL A 82 21.99 6.78 11.90
N PHE A 83 20.92 7.49 11.55
CA PHE A 83 19.56 7.10 11.87
C PHE A 83 18.71 6.91 10.61
N SER A 84 17.70 6.04 10.72
CA SER A 84 16.55 5.97 9.82
C SER A 84 15.33 6.55 10.51
N LEU A 85 14.46 7.20 9.74
CA LEU A 85 13.16 7.73 10.15
C LEU A 85 12.06 6.82 9.62
N PHE A 86 11.14 6.44 10.48
CA PHE A 86 9.90 5.78 10.12
C PHE A 86 8.70 6.61 10.56
N VAL A 87 7.74 6.79 9.66
CA VAL A 87 6.48 7.49 9.94
C VAL A 87 5.34 6.65 9.41
N ASP A 88 4.38 6.33 10.27
CA ASP A 88 3.21 5.55 9.89
C ASP A 88 1.98 5.96 10.70
N TRP A 89 0.80 5.72 10.12
CA TRP A 89 -0.50 5.99 10.75
C TRP A 89 -1.24 4.70 11.05
N PHE A 90 -1.65 4.55 12.28
CA PHE A 90 -2.41 3.39 12.74
C PHE A 90 -3.66 3.81 13.52
N ASN A 91 -4.66 2.91 13.55
CA ASN A 91 -5.83 3.11 14.38
C ASN A 91 -5.53 2.57 15.79
N PRO A 92 -5.51 3.40 16.84
CA PRO A 92 -5.26 2.94 18.21
C PRO A 92 -6.38 2.04 18.76
N TYR A 93 -7.58 2.18 18.20
CA TYR A 93 -8.72 1.37 18.58
C TYR A 93 -8.84 0.19 17.60
N SER A 94 -8.44 -1.00 18.01
CA SER A 94 -8.47 -2.21 17.18
C SER A 94 -9.86 -2.58 16.66
N ASN A 95 -10.92 -1.96 17.19
CA ASN A 95 -12.31 -2.29 16.91
C ASN A 95 -12.99 -1.22 16.03
N LYS A 96 -13.36 -1.60 14.81
CA LYS A 96 -14.20 -0.79 13.90
C LYS A 96 -15.64 -0.61 14.40
N ALA A 97 -16.01 -1.26 15.50
CA ALA A 97 -17.39 -1.31 16.02
C ALA A 97 -17.92 0.04 16.52
N ALA A 98 -17.07 1.00 16.81
CA ALA A 98 -17.48 2.32 17.31
C ALA A 98 -17.74 3.37 16.22
N GLY A 99 -17.70 3.01 14.94
CA GLY A 99 -18.07 3.89 13.82
C GLY A 99 -17.17 5.11 13.58
N LYS A 100 -16.14 5.33 14.38
CA LYS A 100 -15.19 6.44 14.23
C LYS A 100 -13.79 5.90 14.00
N SER A 101 -13.23 6.11 12.80
CA SER A 101 -11.83 5.87 12.54
C SER A 101 -11.00 6.99 13.18
N SER A 102 -10.28 6.70 14.25
CA SER A 102 -9.21 7.55 14.76
C SER A 102 -7.89 7.10 14.16
N SER A 103 -7.08 8.03 13.71
CA SER A 103 -5.75 7.76 13.21
C SER A 103 -4.74 8.48 14.10
N ILE A 104 -3.72 7.75 14.56
CA ILE A 104 -2.55 8.31 15.25
C ILE A 104 -1.34 8.04 14.39
N GLY A 105 -0.49 9.06 14.19
CA GLY A 105 0.80 8.90 13.51
C GLY A 105 1.91 8.65 14.51
N GLY A 106 2.75 7.64 14.28
CA GLY A 106 3.97 7.41 15.03
C GLY A 106 5.19 7.93 14.27
N ILE A 107 6.09 8.65 14.96
CA ILE A 107 7.40 9.06 14.44
C ILE A 107 8.45 8.27 15.21
N TYR A 108 9.15 7.39 14.51
CA TYR A 108 10.15 6.51 15.10
C TYR A 108 11.51 6.73 14.43
N LEU A 109 12.60 6.67 15.21
CA LEU A 109 13.94 6.59 14.66
C LEU A 109 14.66 5.37 15.19
N VAL A 110 15.54 4.85 14.35
CA VAL A 110 16.39 3.70 14.68
C VAL A 110 17.84 4.04 14.38
N CYS A 111 18.71 3.82 15.36
CA CYS A 111 20.16 3.98 15.21
C CYS A 111 20.71 2.82 14.37
N LEU A 112 21.16 3.11 13.16
CA LEU A 112 21.68 2.11 12.22
C LEU A 112 23.07 1.58 12.64
N ASN A 113 23.80 2.30 13.50
CA ASN A 113 25.08 1.83 14.05
C ASN A 113 24.92 0.58 14.90
N LEU A 114 23.73 0.31 15.43
CA LEU A 114 23.44 -0.96 16.09
C LEU A 114 23.43 -2.11 15.10
N PRO A 115 23.91 -3.31 15.47
CA PRO A 115 23.73 -4.49 14.64
C PRO A 115 22.25 -4.86 14.49
N VAL A 116 21.89 -5.50 13.37
CA VAL A 116 20.47 -5.76 13.01
C VAL A 116 19.68 -6.44 14.13
N HIS A 117 20.30 -7.38 14.88
CA HIS A 117 19.62 -8.11 15.96
C HIS A 117 19.32 -7.27 17.22
N LEU A 118 19.99 -6.12 17.40
CA LEU A 118 19.73 -5.14 18.45
C LEU A 118 18.94 -3.94 17.95
N ARG A 119 19.13 -3.56 16.70
CA ARG A 119 18.60 -2.34 16.07
C ARG A 119 17.12 -2.14 16.30
N TYR A 120 16.36 -3.21 16.24
CA TYR A 120 14.89 -3.21 16.34
C TYR A 120 14.36 -3.79 17.66
N LYS A 121 15.14 -3.83 18.72
CA LYS A 121 14.60 -4.12 20.05
C LYS A 121 13.85 -2.92 20.61
N VAL A 122 12.82 -3.15 21.44
CA VAL A 122 11.91 -2.09 21.94
C VAL A 122 12.69 -0.97 22.62
N GLU A 123 13.67 -1.31 23.43
CA GLU A 123 14.53 -0.37 24.14
C GLU A 123 15.47 0.45 23.24
N ASN A 124 15.66 0.04 21.99
CA ASN A 124 16.57 0.65 21.02
C ASN A 124 15.86 1.43 19.91
N VAL A 125 14.52 1.45 19.92
CA VAL A 125 13.74 2.31 19.02
C VAL A 125 13.35 3.58 19.74
N TYR A 126 13.67 4.70 19.13
CA TYR A 126 13.30 6.02 19.64
C TYR A 126 11.94 6.43 19.08
N ILE A 127 10.99 6.74 19.96
CA ILE A 127 9.71 7.34 19.63
C ILE A 127 9.87 8.85 19.81
N ALA A 128 9.97 9.59 18.70
CA ALA A 128 10.11 11.04 18.73
C ALA A 128 8.81 11.72 19.16
N GLY A 129 7.67 11.17 18.75
CA GLY A 129 6.37 11.70 19.13
C GLY A 129 5.22 10.92 18.49
N LEU A 130 4.02 11.18 19.02
CA LEU A 130 2.77 10.65 18.52
C LEU A 130 1.90 11.78 17.97
N ILE A 131 1.57 11.72 16.69
CA ILE A 131 0.79 12.75 16.00
C ILE A 131 -0.70 12.49 16.26
N PRO A 132 -1.42 13.41 16.91
CA PRO A 132 -2.84 13.24 17.25
C PRO A 132 -3.75 13.44 16.03
N GLY A 133 -3.89 12.42 15.23
CA GLY A 133 -4.63 12.42 13.98
C GLY A 133 -3.76 12.70 12.75
N GLU A 134 -4.25 12.36 11.57
CA GLU A 134 -3.51 12.54 10.34
C GLU A 134 -3.52 14.01 9.89
N PRO A 135 -2.35 14.71 9.84
CA PRO A 135 -2.29 16.08 9.39
C PRO A 135 -2.55 16.18 7.89
N ARG A 136 -3.18 17.26 7.48
CA ARG A 136 -3.43 17.51 6.05
C ARG A 136 -2.11 17.83 5.35
N LYS A 137 -1.85 17.15 4.23
CA LYS A 137 -0.75 17.46 3.27
C LYS A 137 0.52 18.00 3.97
N HIS A 138 0.89 19.27 3.69
CA HIS A 138 2.11 19.93 4.18
C HIS A 138 2.10 20.28 5.69
N HIS A 139 0.98 20.15 6.38
CA HIS A 139 0.91 20.37 7.83
C HIS A 139 1.76 19.37 8.63
N ILE A 140 2.19 18.28 8.03
CA ILE A 140 3.16 17.35 8.63
C ILE A 140 4.48 18.06 8.99
N ASN A 141 4.83 19.11 8.27
CA ASN A 141 6.03 19.91 8.54
C ASN A 141 6.04 20.53 9.95
N HIS A 142 4.90 20.96 10.47
CA HIS A 142 4.82 21.51 11.83
C HIS A 142 5.21 20.48 12.90
N VAL A 143 4.88 19.21 12.65
CA VAL A 143 5.19 18.10 13.56
C VAL A 143 6.63 17.63 13.42
N LEU A 144 7.17 17.67 12.19
CA LEU A 144 8.55 17.27 11.91
C LEU A 144 9.58 18.32 12.34
N ARG A 145 9.19 19.61 12.35
CA ARG A 145 10.11 20.74 12.60
C ARG A 145 10.96 20.60 13.87
N PRO A 146 10.44 20.24 15.05
CA PRO A 146 11.25 20.08 16.25
C PRO A 146 12.35 19.03 16.05
N LEU A 147 11.99 17.85 15.55
CA LEU A 147 12.93 16.77 15.27
C LEU A 147 14.01 17.18 14.27
N ILE A 148 13.60 17.82 13.16
CA ILE A 148 14.57 18.25 12.12
C ILE A 148 15.48 19.36 12.63
N THR A 149 15.00 20.24 13.50
CA THR A 149 15.84 21.26 14.14
C THR A 149 16.91 20.62 15.05
N ASP A 150 16.54 19.61 15.85
CA ASP A 150 17.49 18.87 16.68
C ASP A 150 18.51 18.11 15.81
N LEU A 151 18.04 17.43 14.75
CA LEU A 151 18.92 16.69 13.83
C LEU A 151 19.89 17.60 13.08
N LEU A 152 19.45 18.79 12.67
CA LEU A 152 20.30 19.77 12.00
C LEU A 152 21.41 20.27 12.97
N ALA A 153 21.04 20.60 14.21
CA ALA A 153 22.00 21.01 15.23
C ALA A 153 23.00 19.88 15.54
N LEU A 154 22.54 18.66 15.66
CA LEU A 154 23.37 17.48 15.88
C LEU A 154 24.31 17.19 14.70
N TYR A 155 23.87 17.43 13.48
CA TYR A 155 24.73 17.26 12.30
C TYR A 155 25.79 18.36 12.23
N GLU A 156 25.40 19.62 12.27
CA GLU A 156 26.29 20.76 12.04
C GLU A 156 27.25 21.02 13.18
N ARG A 157 26.77 21.03 14.42
CA ARG A 157 27.54 21.38 15.62
C ARG A 157 27.91 20.17 16.47
N GLY A 158 27.07 19.13 16.46
CA GLY A 158 27.11 18.04 17.40
C GLY A 158 26.58 18.45 18.80
N THR A 159 26.50 17.49 19.69
CA THR A 159 26.16 17.68 21.09
C THR A 159 27.21 17.00 21.96
N TRP A 160 27.72 17.71 22.95
CA TRP A 160 28.66 17.17 23.92
C TRP A 160 27.89 16.38 24.99
N PHE A 161 28.23 15.10 25.13
CA PHE A 161 27.78 14.27 26.22
C PHE A 161 28.91 14.18 27.24
N SER A 162 28.70 14.75 28.43
CA SER A 162 29.72 14.92 29.47
C SER A 162 30.29 13.59 29.97
N ARG A 163 29.54 12.49 29.84
CA ARG A 163 29.98 11.14 30.19
C ARG A 163 29.20 10.12 29.37
N THR A 164 29.87 9.09 28.90
CA THR A 164 29.25 7.87 28.31
C THR A 164 29.78 6.65 29.08
N SER A 165 29.30 5.46 28.74
CA SER A 165 29.78 4.24 29.40
C SER A 165 31.25 3.93 29.14
N ILE A 166 31.88 4.47 28.09
CA ILE A 166 33.28 4.22 27.72
C ILE A 166 34.13 5.52 27.66
N HIS A 167 33.49 6.70 27.65
CA HIS A 167 34.20 7.99 27.65
C HIS A 167 33.92 8.71 28.95
N GLU A 168 34.82 8.59 29.89
CA GLU A 168 34.71 9.18 31.22
C GLU A 168 34.65 10.71 31.19
N PHE A 169 35.40 11.33 30.29
CA PHE A 169 35.46 12.79 30.10
C PHE A 169 34.51 13.27 28.99
N GLY A 170 33.61 12.42 28.55
CA GLY A 170 32.62 12.74 27.53
C GLY A 170 33.10 12.59 26.09
N CYS A 171 32.18 12.80 25.16
CA CYS A 171 32.46 12.82 23.72
C CYS A 171 31.47 13.73 22.98
N LEU A 172 31.91 14.26 21.85
CA LEU A 172 31.04 14.97 20.91
C LEU A 172 30.28 13.93 20.05
N VAL A 173 28.97 14.09 19.95
CA VAL A 173 28.16 13.19 19.12
C VAL A 173 27.52 13.98 17.98
N ARG A 174 27.76 13.54 16.76
CA ARG A 174 27.05 14.03 15.57
C ARG A 174 26.08 12.97 15.03
N VAL A 175 25.00 13.44 14.42
CA VAL A 175 23.95 12.57 13.90
C VAL A 175 23.64 12.94 12.45
N ALA A 176 23.49 11.92 11.61
CA ALA A 176 22.91 12.07 10.29
C ALA A 176 21.66 11.19 10.16
N LEU A 177 20.59 11.77 9.61
CA LEU A 177 19.40 11.05 9.21
C LEU A 177 19.52 10.70 7.73
N LEU A 178 19.48 9.42 7.36
CA LEU A 178 19.54 9.03 5.96
C LEU A 178 18.17 8.57 5.43
N LEU A 179 17.67 7.47 5.91
CA LEU A 179 16.52 6.80 5.33
C LEU A 179 15.19 7.35 5.84
N LEU A 180 14.26 7.59 4.92
CA LEU A 180 12.84 7.69 5.22
C LEU A 180 12.17 6.38 4.79
N ILE A 181 11.69 5.63 5.76
CA ILE A 181 10.99 4.37 5.61
C ILE A 181 9.53 4.60 5.97
N ALA A 182 8.60 4.27 5.08
CA ALA A 182 7.17 4.37 5.33
C ALA A 182 6.41 3.65 4.20
N ASP A 183 5.09 3.49 4.34
CA ASP A 183 4.26 3.18 3.19
C ASP A 183 4.35 4.31 2.14
N ALA A 184 4.05 4.01 0.89
CA ALA A 184 4.22 4.98 -0.18
C ALA A 184 3.40 6.29 0.01
N PRO A 185 2.14 6.26 0.49
CA PRO A 185 1.39 7.48 0.82
C PRO A 185 2.06 8.34 1.89
N ALA A 186 2.52 7.74 3.00
CA ALA A 186 3.19 8.45 4.09
C ALA A 186 4.56 9.00 3.67
N ALA A 187 5.38 8.18 3.02
CA ALA A 187 6.71 8.57 2.53
C ALA A 187 6.62 9.80 1.61
N ARG A 188 5.69 9.78 0.66
CA ARG A 188 5.48 10.89 -0.28
C ARG A 188 4.94 12.14 0.41
N LYS A 189 4.07 11.98 1.40
CA LYS A 189 3.54 13.08 2.21
C LYS A 189 4.64 13.75 3.03
N VAL A 190 5.49 12.97 3.68
CA VAL A 190 6.61 13.43 4.51
C VAL A 190 7.68 14.09 3.67
N ALA A 191 8.03 13.52 2.51
CA ALA A 191 9.07 14.06 1.62
C ALA A 191 8.59 15.17 0.68
N GLY A 192 7.30 15.49 0.64
CA GLY A 192 6.74 16.59 -0.16
C GLY A 192 6.38 16.24 -1.60
N PHE A 193 6.37 14.97 -1.98
CA PHE A 193 5.98 14.51 -3.32
C PHE A 193 4.46 14.45 -3.52
N ALA A 194 4.04 14.36 -4.78
CA ALA A 194 2.66 14.08 -5.16
C ALA A 194 2.23 12.68 -4.69
N GLY A 195 0.92 12.45 -4.52
CA GLY A 195 0.38 11.18 -4.05
C GLY A 195 0.60 10.01 -5.02
N VAL A 196 0.45 8.79 -4.52
CA VAL A 196 0.65 7.55 -5.30
C VAL A 196 -0.30 7.38 -6.49
N THR A 197 -1.44 8.09 -6.50
CA THR A 197 -2.42 8.10 -7.59
C THR A 197 -2.27 9.28 -8.53
N SER A 198 -1.25 10.12 -8.31
CA SER A 198 -0.93 11.25 -9.20
C SER A 198 -0.36 10.75 -10.52
N ASN A 199 -0.50 11.56 -11.58
CA ASN A 199 0.20 11.29 -12.83
C ASN A 199 1.73 11.19 -12.61
N HIS A 200 2.30 12.01 -11.73
CA HIS A 200 3.71 11.97 -11.30
C HIS A 200 3.87 11.17 -10.01
N PHE A 201 3.70 9.88 -10.10
CA PHE A 201 3.68 8.96 -8.97
C PHE A 201 5.07 8.49 -8.52
N CYS A 202 6.11 8.64 -9.34
CA CYS A 202 7.49 8.28 -9.00
C CYS A 202 8.22 9.43 -8.30
N HIS A 203 9.18 9.13 -7.42
CA HIS A 203 10.08 10.10 -6.79
C HIS A 203 11.54 9.90 -7.20
N PHE A 204 11.83 8.87 -7.97
CA PHE A 204 13.16 8.60 -8.53
C PHE A 204 13.30 9.15 -9.95
N CYS A 205 12.25 9.03 -10.76
CA CYS A 205 12.29 9.40 -12.18
C CYS A 205 11.02 10.16 -12.60
N THR A 206 11.08 10.77 -13.79
CA THR A 206 10.01 11.60 -14.34
C THR A 206 8.87 10.81 -15.00
N GLN A 207 8.90 9.48 -14.94
CA GLN A 207 7.87 8.63 -15.55
C GLN A 207 6.48 8.94 -15.01
N THR A 208 5.51 9.00 -15.91
CA THR A 208 4.11 9.31 -15.64
C THR A 208 3.22 8.06 -15.72
N LEU A 209 1.97 8.18 -15.29
CA LEU A 209 0.99 7.08 -15.44
C LEU A 209 0.73 6.71 -16.90
N LEU A 210 0.88 7.64 -17.84
CA LEU A 210 0.74 7.35 -19.28
C LEU A 210 1.89 6.49 -19.79
N GLU A 211 3.06 6.60 -19.17
CA GLU A 211 4.27 5.86 -19.52
C GLU A 211 4.50 4.62 -18.64
N ILE A 212 3.51 4.21 -17.84
CA ILE A 212 3.64 3.10 -16.88
C ILE A 212 4.03 1.77 -17.53
N ARG A 213 3.86 1.63 -18.84
CA ARG A 213 4.27 0.48 -19.64
C ARG A 213 5.70 0.56 -20.19
N ASN A 214 6.39 1.67 -19.98
CA ASN A 214 7.79 1.80 -20.34
C ASN A 214 8.68 1.17 -19.26
N PHE A 215 9.27 0.01 -19.54
CA PHE A 215 10.22 -0.70 -18.66
C PHE A 215 11.66 -0.62 -19.12
N ALA A 216 11.95 0.20 -20.13
CA ALA A 216 13.31 0.50 -20.55
C ALA A 216 13.96 1.45 -19.53
N ILE A 217 14.46 0.90 -18.43
CA ILE A 217 14.98 1.64 -17.26
C ILE A 217 16.03 2.66 -17.70
N ASP A 218 16.87 2.30 -18.67
CA ASP A 218 17.93 3.18 -19.20
C ASP A 218 17.38 4.43 -19.93
N SER A 219 16.11 4.43 -20.31
CA SER A 219 15.43 5.58 -20.92
C SER A 219 14.81 6.54 -19.90
N TRP A 220 14.80 6.19 -18.61
CA TRP A 220 14.15 7.01 -17.60
C TRP A 220 15.04 8.19 -17.20
N VAL A 221 14.44 9.38 -17.15
CA VAL A 221 15.13 10.57 -16.68
C VAL A 221 15.03 10.64 -15.15
N PRO A 222 16.16 10.55 -14.42
CA PRO A 222 16.14 10.65 -12.96
C PRO A 222 15.78 12.08 -12.51
N ILE A 223 15.02 12.18 -11.41
CA ILE A 223 14.79 13.46 -10.74
C ILE A 223 16.06 13.82 -9.96
N SER A 224 16.60 15.03 -10.20
CA SER A 224 17.76 15.49 -9.43
C SER A 224 17.35 16.14 -8.11
N ARG A 225 18.22 16.03 -7.09
CA ARG A 225 18.04 16.75 -5.82
C ARG A 225 17.87 18.25 -6.01
N SER A 226 18.68 18.85 -6.88
CA SER A 226 18.63 20.30 -7.15
C SER A 226 17.30 20.73 -7.77
N SER A 227 16.78 19.96 -8.73
CA SER A 227 15.47 20.23 -9.34
C SER A 227 14.34 20.14 -8.30
N HIS A 228 14.33 19.07 -7.50
CA HIS A 228 13.31 18.89 -6.45
C HIS A 228 13.41 19.98 -5.37
N LEU A 229 14.61 20.32 -4.91
CA LEU A 229 14.83 21.36 -3.91
C LEU A 229 14.34 22.72 -4.43
N GLY A 230 14.73 23.12 -5.64
CA GLY A 230 14.29 24.38 -6.23
C GLY A 230 12.77 24.48 -6.38
N ALA A 231 12.10 23.39 -6.80
CA ALA A 231 10.64 23.32 -6.86
C ALA A 231 10.00 23.46 -5.47
N ALA A 232 10.54 22.77 -4.48
CA ALA A 232 10.04 22.84 -3.10
C ALA A 232 10.21 24.21 -2.46
N GLU A 233 11.32 24.90 -2.76
CA GLU A 233 11.60 26.27 -2.29
C GLU A 233 10.63 27.27 -2.93
N ARG A 234 10.43 27.24 -4.27
CA ARG A 234 9.43 28.08 -4.94
C ARG A 234 8.04 27.88 -4.33
N TRP A 235 7.66 26.64 -4.03
CA TRP A 235 6.37 26.37 -3.38
C TRP A 235 6.30 26.94 -1.96
N ARG A 236 7.38 26.82 -1.15
CA ARG A 236 7.47 27.34 0.22
C ARG A 236 7.34 28.86 0.24
N ASP A 237 8.07 29.53 -0.64
CA ASP A 237 8.24 30.98 -0.65
C ASP A 237 7.12 31.71 -1.44
N ALA A 238 6.17 30.96 -2.02
CA ALA A 238 5.01 31.54 -2.68
C ALA A 238 4.12 32.31 -1.69
N GLU A 239 3.86 33.57 -1.98
CA GLU A 239 3.16 34.51 -1.11
C GLU A 239 1.67 34.15 -0.92
N THR A 240 1.03 33.59 -1.95
CA THR A 240 -0.41 33.31 -1.93
C THR A 240 -0.73 31.82 -2.03
N VAL A 241 -1.89 31.43 -1.47
CA VAL A 241 -2.42 30.06 -1.60
C VAL A 241 -2.68 29.70 -3.08
N ALA A 242 -3.10 30.68 -3.89
CA ALA A 242 -3.33 30.48 -5.32
C ALA A 242 -2.02 30.13 -6.04
N LYS A 243 -0.93 30.88 -5.77
CA LYS A 243 0.39 30.62 -6.38
C LYS A 243 0.97 29.28 -5.92
N ARG A 244 0.79 28.90 -4.64
CA ARG A 244 1.15 27.54 -4.14
C ARG A 244 0.40 26.44 -4.87
N LYS A 245 -0.88 26.66 -5.19
CA LYS A 245 -1.68 25.69 -5.94
C LYS A 245 -1.22 25.58 -7.39
N GLU A 246 -0.88 26.69 -8.03
CA GLU A 246 -0.32 26.73 -9.39
C GLU A 246 0.99 25.93 -9.44
N LEU A 247 1.98 26.29 -8.62
CA LEU A 247 3.27 25.59 -8.52
C LEU A 247 3.11 24.09 -8.20
N TRP A 248 2.16 23.75 -7.34
CA TRP A 248 1.83 22.35 -7.08
C TRP A 248 1.33 21.62 -8.34
N ASN A 249 0.51 22.26 -9.14
CA ASN A 249 -0.02 21.64 -10.36
C ASN A 249 1.04 21.49 -11.45
N GLU A 250 2.03 22.38 -11.47
CA GLU A 250 3.13 22.36 -12.43
C GLU A 250 4.24 21.40 -12.03
N GLU A 251 4.68 21.47 -10.77
CA GLU A 251 5.90 20.81 -10.31
C GLU A 251 5.65 19.58 -9.42
N HIS A 252 4.41 19.37 -9.00
CA HIS A 252 3.97 18.22 -8.16
C HIS A 252 4.79 18.03 -6.86
N THR A 253 5.44 19.10 -6.41
CA THR A 253 6.37 19.12 -5.28
C THR A 253 5.94 20.17 -4.26
N ARG A 254 6.13 19.88 -2.98
CA ARG A 254 5.91 20.79 -1.85
C ARG A 254 7.14 20.80 -0.96
N TRP A 255 7.25 21.84 -0.12
CA TRP A 255 8.27 21.89 0.90
C TRP A 255 8.13 20.75 1.92
N SER A 256 9.26 20.16 2.27
CA SER A 256 9.42 19.24 3.40
C SER A 256 10.50 19.78 4.35
N GLU A 257 10.25 19.70 5.66
CA GLU A 257 11.28 20.05 6.67
C GLU A 257 12.56 19.23 6.53
N LEU A 258 12.48 18.00 5.99
CA LEU A 258 13.66 17.17 5.72
C LEU A 258 14.67 17.84 4.77
N LEU A 259 14.22 18.72 3.89
CA LEU A 259 15.09 19.47 2.96
C LEU A 259 16.01 20.49 3.66
N ARG A 260 15.75 20.81 4.95
CA ARG A 260 16.67 21.63 5.76
C ARG A 260 17.99 20.91 6.07
N LEU A 261 18.01 19.57 6.00
CA LEU A 261 19.23 18.79 6.17
C LEU A 261 20.07 18.91 4.88
N PRO A 262 21.26 19.53 4.91
CA PRO A 262 21.96 19.95 3.70
C PRO A 262 22.43 18.79 2.83
N TYR A 263 22.59 17.61 3.41
CA TYR A 263 23.02 16.38 2.74
C TYR A 263 21.84 15.50 2.29
N TRP A 264 20.62 15.75 2.77
CA TRP A 264 19.49 14.85 2.54
C TRP A 264 18.95 14.97 1.11
N ASP A 265 18.85 13.82 0.43
CA ASP A 265 18.40 13.72 -0.96
C ASP A 265 17.07 12.96 -1.02
N PRO A 266 15.93 13.62 -1.23
CA PRO A 266 14.62 12.97 -1.28
C PRO A 266 14.48 11.97 -2.43
N THR A 267 15.25 12.15 -3.51
CA THR A 267 15.22 11.27 -4.69
C THR A 267 16.01 9.98 -4.50
N LYS A 268 16.73 9.86 -3.36
CA LYS A 268 17.52 8.65 -3.02
C LYS A 268 17.13 8.07 -1.67
N PHE A 269 16.88 8.93 -0.66
CA PHE A 269 16.74 8.50 0.73
C PHE A 269 15.30 8.15 1.13
N VAL A 270 14.32 8.39 0.25
CA VAL A 270 12.97 7.84 0.36
C VAL A 270 12.99 6.44 -0.25
N VAL A 271 12.95 5.41 0.58
CA VAL A 271 13.09 4.03 0.10
C VAL A 271 11.77 3.46 -0.44
N VAL A 272 11.88 2.53 -1.40
CA VAL A 272 10.77 1.66 -1.76
C VAL A 272 10.75 0.49 -0.78
N ASP A 273 9.95 0.60 0.27
CA ASP A 273 9.86 -0.49 1.26
C ASP A 273 9.31 -1.79 0.63
N PRO A 274 10.09 -2.88 0.61
CA PRO A 274 9.65 -4.14 -0.01
C PRO A 274 8.47 -4.79 0.69
N MET A 275 8.27 -4.55 1.99
CA MET A 275 7.11 -5.08 2.70
C MET A 275 5.81 -4.50 2.13
N HIS A 276 5.72 -3.19 2.02
CA HIS A 276 4.55 -2.53 1.45
C HIS A 276 4.48 -2.70 -0.07
N ASN A 277 5.60 -2.52 -0.77
CA ASN A 277 5.58 -2.56 -2.24
C ASN A 277 5.36 -3.98 -2.77
N LEU A 278 6.20 -4.95 -2.38
CA LEU A 278 6.12 -6.31 -2.92
C LEU A 278 5.01 -7.13 -2.25
N PHE A 279 5.02 -7.23 -0.90
CA PHE A 279 4.12 -8.16 -0.21
C PHE A 279 2.70 -7.64 0.04
N LEU A 280 2.50 -6.31 0.12
CA LEU A 280 1.16 -5.74 0.30
C LEU A 280 0.55 -5.14 -0.97
N ASN A 281 1.33 -5.03 -2.06
CA ASN A 281 0.83 -4.51 -3.34
C ASN A 281 1.11 -5.46 -4.51
N VAL A 282 2.36 -5.67 -4.96
CA VAL A 282 2.65 -6.45 -6.18
C VAL A 282 2.12 -7.88 -6.09
N VAL A 283 2.39 -8.60 -5.00
CA VAL A 283 1.90 -9.98 -4.79
C VAL A 283 0.38 -10.05 -4.70
N PRO A 284 -0.31 -9.23 -3.88
CA PRO A 284 -1.77 -9.17 -3.89
C PRO A 284 -2.36 -8.84 -5.26
N HIS A 285 -1.82 -7.88 -6.00
CA HIS A 285 -2.29 -7.57 -7.35
C HIS A 285 -2.11 -8.76 -8.30
N HIS A 286 -0.98 -9.45 -8.22
CA HIS A 286 -0.76 -10.66 -9.01
C HIS A 286 -1.78 -11.76 -8.70
N VAL A 287 -2.00 -12.03 -7.41
CA VAL A 287 -2.85 -13.15 -6.98
C VAL A 287 -4.34 -12.82 -7.04
N ARG A 288 -4.73 -11.59 -6.65
CA ARG A 288 -6.15 -11.19 -6.58
C ARG A 288 -6.67 -10.65 -7.90
N ASP A 289 -5.95 -9.69 -8.49
CA ASP A 289 -6.44 -8.94 -9.64
C ASP A 289 -6.11 -9.66 -10.96
N PHE A 290 -4.91 -10.24 -11.07
CA PHE A 290 -4.50 -10.95 -12.28
C PHE A 290 -4.96 -12.41 -12.30
N TRP A 291 -4.79 -13.15 -11.20
CA TRP A 291 -5.26 -14.54 -11.13
C TRP A 291 -6.73 -14.70 -10.74
N GLY A 292 -7.37 -13.62 -10.31
CA GLY A 292 -8.80 -13.61 -10.02
C GLY A 292 -9.18 -14.14 -8.64
N ILE A 293 -8.23 -14.38 -7.73
CA ILE A 293 -8.54 -14.68 -6.32
C ILE A 293 -8.94 -13.38 -5.62
N ASN A 294 -10.12 -12.86 -5.94
CA ASN A 294 -10.62 -11.64 -5.33
C ASN A 294 -11.42 -11.99 -4.07
N GLU A 295 -10.90 -11.65 -2.89
CA GLU A 295 -11.59 -11.87 -1.59
C GLU A 295 -12.97 -11.20 -1.55
N ALA A 296 -13.19 -10.09 -2.23
CA ALA A 296 -14.48 -9.42 -2.30
C ALA A 296 -15.50 -10.16 -3.19
N GLU A 297 -15.03 -10.97 -4.13
CA GLU A 297 -15.87 -11.82 -4.99
C GLU A 297 -16.06 -13.19 -4.38
N ILE A 298 -15.07 -13.70 -3.64
CA ILE A 298 -15.17 -14.89 -2.78
C ILE A 298 -15.95 -14.56 -1.50
N HIS A 299 -15.86 -13.35 -1.00
CA HIS A 299 -16.86 -12.73 -0.15
C HIS A 299 -17.98 -12.26 -1.07
N GLY A 300 -18.68 -13.13 -1.67
CA GLY A 300 -19.99 -12.74 -2.15
C GLY A 300 -20.53 -11.79 -1.09
N ARG A 301 -20.77 -10.49 -1.41
CA ARG A 301 -21.46 -9.51 -0.58
C ARG A 301 -22.37 -10.29 0.30
N LYS A 302 -22.22 -10.32 1.66
CA LYS A 302 -22.94 -11.17 2.61
C LYS A 302 -24.14 -11.76 1.90
N GLY A 303 -23.96 -12.99 1.39
CA GLY A 303 -24.68 -13.41 0.22
C GLY A 303 -26.16 -13.26 0.49
N VAL A 304 -26.75 -12.31 -0.17
CA VAL A 304 -28.22 -12.37 -0.26
C VAL A 304 -28.43 -13.75 -0.86
N PRO A 305 -29.03 -14.72 -0.14
CA PRO A 305 -29.10 -16.10 -0.59
C PRO A 305 -29.57 -16.13 -2.03
N SER A 306 -28.98 -16.98 -2.87
CA SER A 306 -29.45 -17.18 -4.23
C SER A 306 -30.92 -17.48 -4.16
N HIS A 307 -31.74 -16.74 -4.91
CA HIS A 307 -33.18 -17.01 -4.95
C HIS A 307 -33.44 -18.39 -5.54
N THR A 308 -34.27 -19.17 -4.87
CA THR A 308 -34.86 -20.38 -5.43
C THR A 308 -35.61 -20.05 -6.74
N PRO A 309 -35.85 -21.00 -7.63
CA PRO A 309 -36.62 -20.76 -8.85
C PRO A 309 -37.95 -20.05 -8.59
N LEU A 310 -38.66 -20.42 -7.50
CA LEU A 310 -39.92 -19.79 -7.10
C LEU A 310 -39.72 -18.33 -6.64
N GLU A 311 -38.66 -18.04 -5.93
CA GLU A 311 -38.33 -16.66 -5.55
C GLU A 311 -37.90 -15.80 -6.74
N GLN A 312 -37.18 -16.41 -7.71
CA GLN A 312 -36.82 -15.76 -8.95
C GLN A 312 -38.07 -15.37 -9.74
N GLU A 313 -39.02 -16.28 -9.85
CA GLU A 313 -40.29 -16.03 -10.53
C GLU A 313 -41.05 -14.90 -9.86
N LYS A 314 -41.16 -14.89 -8.52
CA LYS A 314 -41.78 -13.78 -7.75
C LYS A 314 -41.11 -12.45 -8.03
N GLN A 315 -39.77 -12.40 -8.08
CA GLN A 315 -39.03 -11.18 -8.36
C GLN A 315 -39.20 -10.71 -9.80
N ILE A 316 -39.21 -11.62 -10.77
CA ILE A 316 -39.47 -11.33 -12.18
C ILE A 316 -40.89 -10.77 -12.36
N GLN A 317 -41.89 -11.37 -11.73
CA GLN A 317 -43.26 -10.87 -11.77
C GLN A 317 -43.42 -9.50 -11.06
N ALA A 318 -42.75 -9.30 -9.92
CA ALA A 318 -42.72 -8.02 -9.24
C ALA A 318 -42.08 -6.92 -10.10
N CYS A 319 -40.96 -7.25 -10.76
CA CYS A 319 -40.29 -6.32 -11.67
C CYS A 319 -41.19 -5.95 -12.86
N LYS A 320 -41.79 -6.95 -13.51
CA LYS A 320 -42.76 -6.77 -14.61
C LYS A 320 -43.90 -5.84 -14.18
N SER A 321 -44.59 -6.18 -13.09
CA SER A 321 -45.69 -5.39 -12.59
C SER A 321 -45.31 -3.96 -12.26
N ALA A 322 -44.13 -3.77 -11.64
CA ALA A 322 -43.62 -2.45 -11.29
C ALA A 322 -43.21 -1.61 -12.51
N ILE A 323 -42.67 -2.25 -13.58
CA ILE A 323 -42.37 -1.58 -14.85
C ILE A 323 -43.69 -1.12 -15.51
N LEU A 324 -44.66 -2.01 -15.63
CA LEU A 324 -45.93 -1.72 -16.28
C LEU A 324 -46.77 -0.68 -15.53
N SER A 325 -46.70 -0.67 -14.19
CA SER A 325 -47.40 0.34 -13.35
C SER A 325 -46.55 1.60 -13.13
N GLN A 326 -45.36 1.71 -13.71
CA GLN A 326 -44.39 2.79 -13.48
C GLN A 326 -44.07 3.03 -11.99
N ASN A 327 -44.16 2.00 -11.18
CA ASN A 327 -43.94 2.11 -9.74
C ASN A 327 -42.43 2.09 -9.41
N LEU A 328 -41.82 3.28 -9.50
CA LEU A 328 -40.42 3.50 -9.26
C LEU A 328 -39.99 3.10 -7.83
N SER A 329 -40.90 3.24 -6.83
CA SER A 329 -40.58 2.89 -5.45
C SER A 329 -40.39 1.38 -5.24
N VAL A 330 -41.16 0.57 -5.97
CA VAL A 330 -41.02 -0.89 -5.98
C VAL A 330 -39.77 -1.29 -6.74
N LEU A 331 -39.54 -0.72 -7.94
CA LEU A 331 -38.34 -1.01 -8.73
C LEU A 331 -37.05 -0.75 -7.95
N LYS A 332 -36.96 0.34 -7.19
CA LYS A 332 -35.79 0.66 -6.35
C LYS A 332 -35.54 -0.32 -5.21
N LYS A 333 -36.53 -1.12 -4.81
CA LYS A 333 -36.42 -2.13 -3.75
C LYS A 333 -36.04 -3.50 -4.28
N LEU A 334 -36.13 -3.72 -5.60
CA LEU A 334 -35.75 -4.99 -6.22
C LEU A 334 -34.23 -5.17 -6.24
N ARG A 335 -33.79 -6.43 -6.31
CA ARG A 335 -32.37 -6.71 -6.49
C ARG A 335 -31.88 -6.20 -7.83
N ARG A 336 -30.72 -5.60 -7.83
CA ARG A 336 -30.05 -5.03 -9.01
C ARG A 336 -30.04 -6.01 -10.19
N THR A 337 -29.73 -7.28 -9.93
CA THR A 337 -29.63 -8.35 -10.93
C THR A 337 -30.90 -8.48 -11.80
N TYR A 338 -32.09 -8.36 -11.20
CA TYR A 338 -33.33 -8.45 -11.96
C TYR A 338 -33.57 -7.22 -12.85
N LEU A 339 -33.21 -6.04 -12.38
CA LEU A 339 -33.28 -4.82 -13.19
C LEU A 339 -32.31 -4.89 -14.37
N GLU A 340 -31.08 -5.37 -14.16
CA GLU A 340 -30.10 -5.56 -15.22
C GLU A 340 -30.53 -6.59 -16.27
N ILE A 341 -31.17 -7.69 -15.85
CA ILE A 341 -31.73 -8.68 -16.77
C ILE A 341 -32.84 -8.06 -17.63
N PHE A 342 -33.76 -7.31 -17.02
CA PHE A 342 -34.83 -6.63 -17.78
C PHE A 342 -34.28 -5.57 -18.74
N VAL A 343 -33.26 -4.81 -18.35
CA VAL A 343 -32.54 -3.87 -19.22
C VAL A 343 -31.96 -4.60 -20.44
N LYS A 344 -31.25 -5.70 -20.19
CA LYS A 344 -30.59 -6.49 -21.25
C LYS A 344 -31.59 -7.13 -22.21
N GLU A 345 -32.59 -7.83 -21.69
CA GLU A 345 -33.59 -8.52 -22.50
C GLU A 345 -34.43 -7.58 -23.37
N ASN A 346 -34.64 -6.35 -22.88
CA ASN A 346 -35.43 -5.34 -23.58
C ASN A 346 -34.59 -4.31 -24.33
N CYS A 347 -33.26 -4.52 -24.42
CA CYS A 347 -32.32 -3.63 -25.10
C CYS A 347 -32.48 -2.16 -24.72
N VAL A 348 -32.65 -1.88 -23.40
CA VAL A 348 -32.80 -0.53 -22.90
C VAL A 348 -31.44 0.16 -22.96
N GLU A 349 -31.33 1.24 -23.72
CA GLU A 349 -30.10 2.03 -23.80
C GLU A 349 -29.82 2.74 -22.48
N LEU A 350 -28.60 2.56 -21.94
CA LEU A 350 -28.14 3.16 -20.71
C LEU A 350 -26.88 3.98 -20.94
N THR A 351 -26.80 5.14 -20.34
CA THR A 351 -25.55 5.90 -20.24
C THR A 351 -24.60 5.25 -19.22
N ALA A 352 -23.30 5.51 -19.34
CA ALA A 352 -22.28 5.01 -18.40
C ALA A 352 -22.52 5.40 -16.91
N LYS A 353 -23.31 6.44 -16.64
CA LYS A 353 -23.74 6.83 -15.28
C LYS A 353 -24.95 6.02 -14.80
N GLU A 354 -25.89 5.72 -15.69
CA GLU A 354 -27.15 5.01 -15.36
C GLU A 354 -26.91 3.55 -15.05
N SER A 355 -25.89 2.92 -15.64
CA SER A 355 -25.51 1.54 -15.32
C SER A 355 -24.94 1.33 -13.92
N LYS A 356 -24.62 2.41 -13.15
CA LYS A 356 -23.89 2.31 -11.88
C LYS A 356 -24.73 2.11 -10.63
N SER A 357 -26.02 2.43 -10.63
CA SER A 357 -26.86 2.35 -9.42
C SER A 357 -28.24 1.73 -9.66
N VAL A 358 -28.77 1.05 -8.61
CA VAL A 358 -30.14 0.49 -8.63
C VAL A 358 -31.18 1.57 -8.90
N SER A 359 -31.00 2.76 -8.33
CA SER A 359 -31.92 3.88 -8.52
C SER A 359 -31.94 4.36 -9.97
N ALA A 360 -30.78 4.42 -10.63
CA ALA A 360 -30.69 4.84 -12.02
C ALA A 360 -31.29 3.77 -12.96
N LEU A 361 -30.94 2.49 -12.79
CA LEU A 361 -31.54 1.38 -13.54
C LEU A 361 -33.07 1.35 -13.42
N ALA A 362 -33.59 1.54 -12.20
CA ALA A 362 -35.04 1.59 -11.95
C ALA A 362 -35.70 2.77 -12.68
N THR A 363 -35.02 3.94 -12.69
CA THR A 363 -35.53 5.14 -13.38
C THR A 363 -35.52 4.93 -14.90
N SER A 364 -34.44 4.37 -15.47
CA SER A 364 -34.35 4.11 -16.90
C SER A 364 -35.39 3.09 -17.36
N LEU A 365 -35.62 2.00 -16.59
CA LEU A 365 -36.67 1.03 -16.85
C LEU A 365 -38.07 1.64 -16.75
N SER A 366 -38.33 2.51 -15.77
CA SER A 366 -39.62 3.20 -15.61
C SER A 366 -39.89 4.17 -16.78
N ASN A 367 -38.85 4.86 -17.26
CA ASN A 367 -38.98 5.82 -18.36
C ASN A 367 -39.02 5.15 -19.75
N TRP A 368 -38.49 3.92 -19.85
CA TRP A 368 -38.44 3.17 -21.12
C TRP A 368 -39.84 2.79 -21.63
N VAL A 369 -40.80 2.55 -20.72
CA VAL A 369 -42.21 2.27 -21.08
C VAL A 369 -42.87 3.58 -21.49
N ARG A 370 -43.09 3.74 -22.80
CA ARG A 370 -43.70 4.96 -23.37
C ARG A 370 -45.15 5.13 -22.91
N PRO A 371 -45.62 6.37 -22.68
CA PRO A 371 -47.01 6.67 -22.27
C PRO A 371 -48.11 6.11 -23.22
N GLU A 372 -47.80 5.95 -24.49
CA GLU A 372 -48.73 5.40 -25.48
C GLU A 372 -49.09 3.92 -25.24
N TYR A 373 -48.17 3.18 -24.59
CA TYR A 373 -48.39 1.77 -24.24
C TYR A 373 -49.40 1.64 -23.08
N LEU A 374 -49.35 2.59 -22.15
CA LEU A 374 -50.26 2.61 -20.97
C LEU A 374 -51.71 2.95 -21.33
N ARG A 375 -51.95 3.71 -22.41
CA ARG A 375 -53.31 4.08 -22.84
C ARG A 375 -54.08 2.95 -23.49
N ARG A 376 -53.42 1.87 -23.93
CA ARG A 376 -54.03 0.70 -24.59
C ARG A 376 -54.20 -0.50 -23.66
N MET A 377 -53.84 -0.39 -22.37
CA MET A 377 -54.08 -1.48 -21.43
C MET A 377 -55.45 -1.36 -20.75
N PRO A 378 -56.19 -2.48 -20.60
CA PRO A 378 -57.43 -2.48 -19.79
C PRO A 378 -57.08 -2.26 -18.31
N SER A 379 -58.01 -1.67 -17.58
CA SER A 379 -57.83 -1.32 -16.16
C SER A 379 -57.48 -2.53 -15.28
N PRO A 380 -56.79 -2.35 -14.14
CA PRO A 380 -56.29 -3.46 -13.31
C PRO A 380 -57.31 -4.49 -12.83
N LEU A 381 -58.59 -4.20 -12.91
CA LEU A 381 -59.67 -5.07 -12.44
C LEU A 381 -60.05 -6.18 -13.43
N THR A 382 -59.63 -6.12 -14.73
CA THR A 382 -59.95 -7.10 -15.75
C THR A 382 -58.79 -8.08 -16.07
N PHE A 383 -57.72 -8.04 -15.33
CA PHE A 383 -56.49 -8.76 -15.60
C PHE A 383 -56.53 -10.29 -15.34
N ARG A 384 -57.64 -10.83 -14.80
CA ARG A 384 -57.75 -12.26 -14.46
C ARG A 384 -58.24 -13.17 -15.60
N GLN A 385 -58.61 -12.65 -16.77
CA GLN A 385 -59.27 -13.45 -17.82
C GLN A 385 -58.76 -13.28 -19.25
N TYR A 386 -57.68 -12.56 -19.53
CA TYR A 386 -57.17 -12.45 -20.91
C TYR A 386 -56.11 -13.50 -21.20
N GLN A 387 -56.50 -14.54 -21.94
CA GLN A 387 -55.57 -15.41 -22.73
C GLN A 387 -54.98 -14.57 -23.87
N TRP A 388 -53.69 -14.62 -24.00
CA TRP A 388 -52.94 -13.93 -25.03
C TRP A 388 -53.22 -14.47 -26.42
N GLN A 389 -54.08 -13.86 -27.20
CA GLN A 389 -54.17 -14.02 -28.63
C GLN A 389 -54.01 -12.67 -29.30
N SER A 390 -53.05 -12.63 -30.26
CA SER A 390 -52.75 -11.55 -31.20
C SER A 390 -52.34 -10.19 -30.61
N GLN A 391 -51.05 -9.92 -30.61
CA GLN A 391 -50.47 -8.59 -30.33
C GLN A 391 -50.09 -7.89 -31.64
N PRO A 392 -50.29 -6.55 -31.75
CA PRO A 392 -49.72 -5.77 -32.84
C PRO A 392 -48.21 -5.62 -32.68
N GLU A 393 -47.47 -5.59 -33.78
CA GLU A 393 -46.02 -5.34 -33.82
C GLU A 393 -45.68 -3.96 -33.21
N GLY A 394 -45.20 -3.96 -31.97
CA GLY A 394 -44.74 -2.80 -31.25
C GLY A 394 -44.21 -3.21 -29.87
N THR A 395 -43.00 -2.97 -29.60
CA THR A 395 -42.14 -3.25 -28.45
C THR A 395 -42.78 -4.04 -27.29
N ILE A 396 -42.74 -5.36 -27.40
CA ILE A 396 -43.24 -6.29 -26.38
C ILE A 396 -42.20 -6.37 -25.27
N LEU A 397 -42.63 -6.13 -24.01
CA LEU A 397 -41.76 -6.35 -22.85
C LEU A 397 -41.35 -7.81 -22.76
N LYS A 398 -40.11 -8.14 -23.06
CA LYS A 398 -39.55 -9.47 -22.93
C LYS A 398 -39.37 -9.84 -21.46
N ILE A 399 -39.97 -10.96 -21.08
CA ILE A 399 -39.94 -11.47 -19.71
C ILE A 399 -38.88 -12.55 -19.63
N PRO A 400 -37.85 -12.38 -18.77
CA PRO A 400 -36.86 -13.41 -18.56
C PRO A 400 -37.49 -14.69 -17.99
N LYS A 401 -37.00 -15.87 -18.45
CA LYS A 401 -37.41 -17.15 -17.87
C LYS A 401 -36.63 -17.42 -16.57
N PRO A 402 -37.24 -18.01 -15.53
CA PRO A 402 -36.51 -18.50 -14.37
C PRO A 402 -35.54 -19.60 -14.78
N HIS A 403 -34.35 -19.65 -14.22
CA HIS A 403 -33.38 -20.71 -14.45
C HIS A 403 -33.59 -21.86 -13.49
N SER A 404 -33.34 -23.08 -13.93
CA SER A 404 -33.44 -24.30 -13.12
C SER A 404 -32.35 -24.43 -12.05
N GLU A 405 -31.26 -23.66 -12.20
CA GLU A 405 -30.20 -23.52 -11.21
C GLU A 405 -30.32 -22.20 -10.44
N PRO A 406 -29.84 -22.13 -9.17
CA PRO A 406 -29.87 -20.89 -8.43
C PRO A 406 -29.20 -19.80 -9.25
N ALA A 407 -29.85 -18.63 -9.38
CA ALA A 407 -29.34 -17.48 -10.12
C ALA A 407 -28.13 -16.83 -9.42
N VAL A 408 -27.14 -17.65 -9.13
CA VAL A 408 -25.79 -17.22 -8.86
C VAL A 408 -25.17 -17.11 -10.22
N ASP A 409 -25.06 -15.92 -10.77
CA ASP A 409 -24.12 -15.66 -11.84
C ASP A 409 -24.55 -15.78 -13.31
N LEU A 410 -25.75 -15.38 -13.66
CA LEU A 410 -26.04 -15.13 -15.08
C LEU A 410 -25.19 -14.01 -15.71
N ILE A 411 -24.60 -13.14 -14.90
CA ILE A 411 -23.67 -12.09 -15.32
C ILE A 411 -22.21 -12.51 -15.12
N LYS A 412 -21.95 -13.54 -14.30
CA LYS A 412 -20.60 -13.99 -13.95
C LYS A 412 -20.11 -15.24 -14.69
N ALA A 413 -20.98 -15.96 -15.40
CA ALA A 413 -20.59 -17.14 -16.16
C ALA A 413 -19.64 -16.88 -17.35
N ALA A 414 -19.26 -15.63 -17.59
CA ALA A 414 -18.39 -15.25 -18.68
C ALA A 414 -17.28 -14.27 -18.26
N ASN A 415 -16.71 -14.42 -17.06
CA ASN A 415 -15.40 -13.80 -16.82
C ASN A 415 -14.32 -14.87 -17.07
N PRO A 416 -13.73 -14.94 -18.29
CA PRO A 416 -12.70 -15.94 -18.62
C PRO A 416 -11.38 -15.74 -17.89
N LEU A 417 -11.37 -14.95 -16.81
CA LEU A 417 -10.18 -14.43 -16.13
C LEU A 417 -9.86 -15.06 -14.77
N HIS A 418 -10.61 -16.04 -14.29
CA HIS A 418 -10.16 -16.79 -13.11
C HIS A 418 -9.10 -17.82 -13.52
N ILE A 419 -7.83 -17.41 -13.44
CA ILE A 419 -6.69 -18.30 -13.67
C ILE A 419 -6.63 -19.37 -12.57
N ILE A 420 -6.90 -18.96 -11.33
CA ILE A 420 -7.06 -19.85 -10.18
C ILE A 420 -8.56 -20.09 -9.96
N ASP A 421 -9.03 -21.23 -10.41
CA ASP A 421 -10.39 -21.70 -10.16
C ASP A 421 -10.52 -22.39 -8.79
N GLN A 422 -11.74 -22.86 -8.45
CA GLN A 422 -12.00 -23.51 -7.18
C GLN A 422 -11.25 -24.84 -7.03
N ALA A 423 -10.97 -25.54 -8.11
CA ALA A 423 -10.22 -26.79 -8.09
C ALA A 423 -8.75 -26.52 -7.74
N ILE A 424 -8.12 -25.54 -8.39
CA ILE A 424 -6.74 -25.13 -8.09
C ILE A 424 -6.66 -24.58 -6.68
N LEU A 425 -7.65 -23.79 -6.22
CA LEU A 425 -7.68 -23.26 -4.85
C LEU A 425 -7.81 -24.36 -3.80
N HIS A 426 -8.57 -25.41 -4.11
CA HIS A 426 -8.67 -26.60 -3.27
C HIS A 426 -7.32 -27.31 -3.14
N GLU A 427 -6.61 -27.53 -4.24
CA GLU A 427 -5.27 -28.11 -4.26
C GLU A 427 -4.26 -27.28 -3.45
N ILE A 428 -4.30 -25.93 -3.60
CA ILE A 428 -3.47 -25.03 -2.81
C ILE A 428 -3.71 -25.26 -1.32
N ARG A 429 -4.97 -25.33 -0.88
CA ARG A 429 -5.32 -25.54 0.54
C ARG A 429 -4.89 -26.90 1.05
N GLN A 430 -5.07 -27.97 0.26
CA GLN A 430 -4.60 -29.31 0.63
C GLN A 430 -3.08 -29.38 0.80
N ASP A 431 -2.33 -28.79 -0.13
CA ASP A 431 -0.87 -28.74 -0.02
C ASP A 431 -0.43 -27.92 1.20
N MET A 432 -1.10 -26.79 1.48
CA MET A 432 -0.82 -25.96 2.66
C MET A 432 -1.02 -26.72 3.99
N GLU A 433 -1.94 -27.68 4.05
CA GLU A 433 -2.15 -28.53 5.23
C GLU A 433 -1.01 -29.54 5.42
N LYS A 434 -0.48 -30.08 4.33
CA LYS A 434 0.60 -31.09 4.33
C LYS A 434 1.99 -30.50 4.53
N ILE A 435 2.20 -29.23 4.14
CA ILE A 435 3.50 -28.58 4.23
C ILE A 435 3.90 -28.35 5.69
N VAL A 436 5.04 -28.91 6.08
CA VAL A 436 5.66 -28.65 7.38
C VAL A 436 6.61 -27.47 7.25
N LEU A 437 6.39 -26.43 8.05
CA LEU A 437 7.20 -25.22 8.08
C LEU A 437 7.98 -25.14 9.40
N PRO A 438 9.23 -24.59 9.36
CA PRO A 438 9.97 -24.28 10.58
C PRO A 438 9.17 -23.32 11.50
N GLY A 439 9.37 -23.44 12.82
CA GLY A 439 8.60 -22.66 13.81
C GLY A 439 8.77 -21.12 13.69
N TRP A 440 9.83 -20.65 13.03
CA TRP A 440 10.06 -19.22 12.77
C TRP A 440 9.41 -18.69 11.49
N VAL A 441 8.76 -19.54 10.69
CA VAL A 441 8.00 -19.15 9.49
C VAL A 441 6.52 -19.09 9.83
N ASN A 442 5.93 -17.91 9.72
CA ASN A 442 4.50 -17.74 9.95
C ASN A 442 3.70 -18.47 8.85
N ARG A 443 2.84 -19.36 9.27
CA ARG A 443 1.96 -20.12 8.37
C ARG A 443 0.94 -19.18 7.75
N ALA A 444 0.82 -19.26 6.43
CA ALA A 444 -0.31 -18.65 5.76
C ALA A 444 -1.63 -19.28 6.22
N PRO A 445 -2.71 -18.53 6.15
CA PRO A 445 -3.99 -18.99 6.66
C PRO A 445 -4.56 -20.17 5.88
N ARG A 446 -4.95 -21.23 6.57
CA ARG A 446 -5.44 -22.47 5.97
C ARG A 446 -6.63 -22.28 5.02
N ARG A 447 -7.48 -21.27 5.30
CA ARG A 447 -8.64 -20.93 4.45
C ARG A 447 -8.33 -19.79 3.49
N PHE A 448 -7.09 -19.72 3.00
CA PHE A 448 -6.71 -18.73 2.00
C PHE A 448 -7.71 -18.66 0.84
N GLY A 449 -8.09 -17.47 0.43
CA GLY A 449 -9.10 -17.24 -0.61
C GLY A 449 -10.56 -17.46 -0.15
N SER A 450 -10.85 -17.58 1.15
CA SER A 450 -12.22 -17.63 1.68
C SER A 450 -12.62 -16.35 2.41
N ALA A 451 -13.94 -16.09 2.45
CA ALA A 451 -14.54 -14.94 3.15
C ALA A 451 -14.20 -14.86 4.64
N SER A 452 -14.08 -16.00 5.29
CA SER A 452 -13.89 -16.10 6.75
C SER A 452 -12.47 -15.78 7.20
N HIS A 453 -11.54 -15.55 6.25
CA HIS A 453 -10.12 -15.48 6.55
C HIS A 453 -9.63 -14.10 6.98
N GLY A 454 -10.32 -13.02 6.57
CA GLY A 454 -9.88 -11.64 6.86
C GLY A 454 -8.70 -11.16 6.01
N LYS A 455 -8.05 -10.09 6.46
CA LYS A 455 -6.92 -9.46 5.75
C LYS A 455 -5.65 -10.32 5.87
N VAL A 456 -5.04 -10.69 4.75
CA VAL A 456 -3.73 -11.37 4.71
C VAL A 456 -2.63 -10.36 5.01
N SER A 457 -1.80 -10.62 6.01
CA SER A 457 -0.65 -9.77 6.37
C SER A 457 0.49 -9.91 5.36
N ALA A 458 1.44 -8.97 5.38
CA ALA A 458 2.63 -9.01 4.54
C ALA A 458 3.44 -10.31 4.71
N ASP A 459 3.58 -10.78 5.95
CA ASP A 459 4.31 -12.00 6.25
C ASP A 459 3.58 -13.27 5.76
N HIS A 460 2.26 -13.29 5.83
CA HIS A 460 1.45 -14.35 5.21
C HIS A 460 1.59 -14.33 3.68
N TRP A 461 1.57 -13.16 3.05
CA TRP A 461 1.80 -13.04 1.61
C TRP A 461 3.19 -13.53 1.21
N ARG A 462 4.21 -13.23 2.03
CA ARG A 462 5.56 -13.75 1.83
C ARG A 462 5.57 -15.28 1.82
N THR A 463 4.99 -15.92 2.84
CA THR A 463 4.92 -17.39 2.92
C THR A 463 4.10 -17.99 1.78
N LEU A 464 2.95 -17.40 1.45
CA LEU A 464 2.13 -17.84 0.31
C LEU A 464 2.91 -17.80 -1.00
N ALA A 465 3.49 -16.64 -1.34
CA ALA A 465 4.13 -16.45 -2.64
C ALA A 465 5.46 -17.19 -2.77
N THR A 466 6.24 -17.34 -1.70
CA THR A 466 7.59 -17.93 -1.79
C THR A 466 7.66 -19.42 -1.43
N ILE A 467 6.60 -19.99 -0.87
CA ILE A 467 6.55 -21.40 -0.44
C ILE A 467 5.29 -22.10 -0.98
N ASN A 468 4.11 -21.71 -0.50
CA ASN A 468 2.89 -22.50 -0.76
C ASN A 468 2.53 -22.53 -2.25
N LEU A 469 2.39 -21.35 -2.88
CA LEU A 469 2.02 -21.25 -4.29
C LEU A 469 3.12 -21.83 -5.21
N VAL A 470 4.39 -21.69 -4.83
CA VAL A 470 5.50 -22.29 -5.59
C VAL A 470 5.34 -23.80 -5.66
N ILE A 471 5.13 -24.47 -4.53
CA ILE A 471 5.01 -25.93 -4.48
C ILE A 471 3.80 -26.40 -5.29
N THR A 472 2.62 -25.85 -5.02
CA THR A 472 1.38 -26.30 -5.66
C THR A 472 1.38 -26.00 -7.17
N LEU A 473 1.72 -24.77 -7.56
CA LEU A 473 1.64 -24.39 -8.98
C LEU A 473 2.73 -25.07 -9.82
N THR A 474 3.92 -25.31 -9.26
CA THR A 474 4.94 -26.12 -9.95
C THR A 474 4.41 -27.54 -10.18
N ARG A 475 3.81 -28.16 -9.16
CA ARG A 475 3.21 -29.49 -9.28
C ARG A 475 2.10 -29.54 -10.36
N LEU A 476 1.24 -28.52 -10.40
CA LEU A 476 0.08 -28.49 -11.31
C LEU A 476 0.42 -28.03 -12.75
N TRP A 477 1.43 -27.15 -12.90
CA TRP A 477 1.65 -26.44 -14.17
C TRP A 477 3.00 -26.75 -14.86
N SER A 478 3.87 -27.61 -14.29
CA SER A 478 5.15 -27.99 -14.91
C SER A 478 5.12 -29.27 -15.74
N GLY A 479 4.03 -30.03 -15.70
CA GLY A 479 3.92 -31.32 -16.39
C GLY A 479 3.99 -31.22 -17.92
N PRO A 480 4.40 -32.30 -18.64
CA PRO A 480 4.56 -32.31 -20.09
C PRO A 480 3.23 -32.10 -20.85
N LEU A 481 2.10 -32.51 -20.25
CA LEU A 481 0.76 -32.38 -20.84
C LEU A 481 0.07 -31.04 -20.54
N VAL A 482 0.72 -30.16 -19.80
CA VAL A 482 0.18 -28.83 -19.47
C VAL A 482 0.26 -27.91 -20.69
N ASN A 483 -0.81 -27.17 -20.97
CA ASN A 483 -0.84 -26.22 -22.10
C ASN A 483 0.18 -25.07 -21.93
N SER A 484 0.56 -24.45 -23.05
CA SER A 484 1.56 -23.38 -23.08
C SER A 484 1.20 -22.22 -22.15
N ARG A 485 -0.08 -21.80 -22.13
CA ARG A 485 -0.53 -20.69 -21.29
C ARG A 485 -0.28 -20.92 -19.80
N LYS A 486 -0.55 -22.12 -19.26
CA LYS A 486 -0.27 -22.42 -17.84
C LYS A 486 1.23 -22.40 -17.54
N ARG A 487 2.06 -22.86 -18.49
CA ARG A 487 3.53 -22.75 -18.37
C ARG A 487 3.98 -21.29 -18.38
N ASP A 488 3.44 -20.45 -19.25
CA ASP A 488 3.76 -19.01 -19.30
C ASP A 488 3.35 -18.30 -18.00
N LEU A 489 2.20 -18.64 -17.44
CA LEU A 489 1.74 -18.14 -16.14
C LEU A 489 2.67 -18.58 -15.00
N LEU A 490 3.12 -19.84 -15.01
CA LEU A 490 4.08 -20.35 -14.05
C LEU A 490 5.42 -19.60 -14.18
N HIS A 491 5.96 -19.45 -15.38
CA HIS A 491 7.21 -18.72 -15.62
C HIS A 491 7.12 -17.27 -15.17
N ASN A 492 6.03 -16.58 -15.50
CA ASN A 492 5.78 -15.22 -15.03
C ASN A 492 5.79 -15.14 -13.50
N PHE A 493 5.09 -16.05 -12.82
CA PHE A 493 5.08 -16.09 -11.37
C PHE A 493 6.45 -16.43 -10.77
N MET A 494 7.18 -17.37 -11.35
CA MET A 494 8.52 -17.74 -10.87
C MET A 494 9.52 -16.59 -10.99
N SER A 495 9.43 -15.75 -12.02
CA SER A 495 10.21 -14.50 -12.09
C SER A 495 9.91 -13.59 -10.89
N LEU A 496 8.64 -13.41 -10.53
CA LEU A 496 8.27 -12.67 -9.31
C LEU A 496 8.84 -13.33 -8.04
N VAL A 497 8.75 -14.66 -7.93
CA VAL A 497 9.29 -15.40 -6.76
C VAL A 497 10.79 -15.19 -6.60
N VAL A 498 11.56 -15.21 -7.70
CA VAL A 498 13.00 -14.91 -7.67
C VAL A 498 13.24 -13.50 -7.13
N VAL A 499 12.48 -12.50 -7.61
CA VAL A 499 12.55 -11.13 -7.11
C VAL A 499 12.29 -11.09 -5.61
N LEU A 500 11.20 -11.71 -5.13
CA LEU A 500 10.83 -11.73 -3.71
C LEU A 500 11.94 -12.32 -2.84
N ARG A 501 12.51 -13.44 -3.25
CA ARG A 501 13.55 -14.14 -2.50
C ARG A 501 14.88 -13.38 -2.46
N PHE A 502 15.35 -12.88 -3.61
CA PHE A 502 16.61 -12.16 -3.66
C PHE A 502 16.52 -10.77 -3.05
N SER A 503 15.41 -10.04 -3.25
CA SER A 503 15.20 -8.73 -2.61
C SER A 503 15.15 -8.81 -1.08
N THR A 504 14.77 -9.95 -0.52
CA THR A 504 14.69 -10.16 0.94
C THR A 504 15.79 -11.07 1.51
N ALA A 505 16.87 -11.25 0.75
CA ALA A 505 18.04 -11.98 1.23
C ALA A 505 18.77 -11.21 2.35
N ARG A 506 19.52 -11.95 3.19
CA ARG A 506 20.30 -11.39 4.31
C ARG A 506 21.58 -10.68 3.87
N TYR A 507 21.94 -10.81 2.61
CA TYR A 507 23.07 -10.16 1.98
C TYR A 507 22.72 -9.77 0.56
N THR A 508 23.42 -8.78 0.02
CA THR A 508 23.30 -8.36 -1.36
C THR A 508 24.66 -8.42 -2.07
N SER A 509 24.63 -8.62 -3.37
CA SER A 509 25.79 -8.48 -4.25
C SER A 509 25.34 -7.91 -5.58
N ASP A 510 26.25 -7.32 -6.37
CA ASP A 510 25.91 -6.77 -7.69
C ASP A 510 25.24 -7.82 -8.58
N LYS A 511 25.74 -9.08 -8.54
CA LYS A 511 25.13 -10.19 -9.29
C LYS A 511 23.67 -10.44 -8.88
N GLN A 512 23.38 -10.46 -7.58
CA GLN A 512 21.99 -10.64 -7.11
C GLN A 512 21.11 -9.46 -7.51
N ILE A 513 21.61 -8.24 -7.41
CA ILE A 513 20.88 -7.03 -7.78
C ILE A 513 20.59 -7.03 -9.29
N THR A 514 21.54 -7.44 -10.13
CA THR A 514 21.30 -7.61 -11.57
C THR A 514 20.21 -8.66 -11.84
N ILE A 515 20.28 -9.82 -11.16
CA ILE A 515 19.23 -10.85 -11.29
C ILE A 515 17.85 -10.28 -10.90
N ILE A 516 17.74 -9.50 -9.82
CA ILE A 516 16.47 -8.88 -9.43
C ILE A 516 15.97 -7.95 -10.54
N GLN A 517 16.85 -7.13 -11.11
CA GLN A 517 16.51 -6.19 -12.18
C GLN A 517 16.02 -6.93 -13.43
N ASP A 518 16.75 -7.94 -13.89
CA ASP A 518 16.41 -8.75 -15.06
C ASP A 518 15.08 -9.48 -14.86
N GLN A 519 14.86 -10.06 -13.68
CA GLN A 519 13.64 -10.79 -13.36
C GLN A 519 12.43 -9.88 -13.20
N LEU A 520 12.58 -8.65 -12.69
CA LEU A 520 11.51 -7.64 -12.68
C LEU A 520 11.12 -7.24 -14.10
N GLN A 521 12.10 -6.99 -14.98
CA GLN A 521 11.83 -6.65 -16.38
C GLN A 521 11.14 -7.81 -17.09
N ALA A 522 11.62 -9.06 -16.93
CA ALA A 522 11.00 -10.25 -17.50
C ALA A 522 9.57 -10.46 -16.98
N TYR A 523 9.35 -10.29 -15.68
CA TYR A 523 8.05 -10.37 -15.04
C TYR A 523 7.06 -9.38 -15.65
N TYR A 524 7.42 -8.11 -15.76
CA TYR A 524 6.50 -7.08 -16.30
C TYR A 524 6.32 -7.19 -17.81
N ALA A 525 7.35 -7.52 -18.57
CA ALA A 525 7.23 -7.77 -20.00
C ALA A 525 6.28 -8.95 -20.32
N SER A 526 6.32 -10.00 -19.48
CA SER A 526 5.41 -11.12 -19.56
C SER A 526 4.00 -10.75 -19.05
N LEU A 527 3.90 -10.03 -17.94
CA LEU A 527 2.62 -9.62 -17.34
C LEU A 527 1.78 -8.78 -18.31
N ILE A 528 2.39 -7.84 -19.06
CA ILE A 528 1.68 -7.05 -20.08
C ILE A 528 1.05 -7.91 -21.16
N LYS A 529 1.73 -9.00 -21.58
CA LYS A 529 1.19 -9.93 -22.58
C LYS A 529 0.05 -10.78 -22.04
N LEU A 530 0.04 -11.01 -20.73
CA LEU A 530 -0.93 -11.87 -20.05
C LEU A 530 -2.11 -11.09 -19.45
N SER A 531 -1.90 -9.79 -19.13
CA SER A 531 -2.88 -8.91 -18.49
C SER A 531 -2.61 -7.45 -18.83
N ASP A 532 -3.66 -6.64 -18.98
CA ASP A 532 -3.54 -5.21 -19.29
C ASP A 532 -3.40 -4.29 -18.08
N LYS A 533 -3.49 -4.83 -16.85
CA LYS A 533 -3.53 -4.02 -15.63
C LYS A 533 -2.15 -3.83 -15.02
N LEU A 534 -1.70 -2.59 -14.98
CA LEU A 534 -0.51 -2.16 -14.25
C LEU A 534 -0.87 -1.08 -13.23
N TYR A 535 -0.10 -1.04 -12.16
CA TYR A 535 -0.27 -0.10 -11.05
C TYR A 535 1.05 0.61 -10.75
N PRO A 536 1.05 1.80 -10.14
CA PRO A 536 2.27 2.51 -9.74
C PRO A 536 3.26 1.67 -8.93
N CYS A 537 2.78 0.75 -8.09
CA CYS A 537 3.64 -0.14 -7.31
C CYS A 537 4.50 -1.06 -8.18
N HIS A 538 4.05 -1.42 -9.39
CA HIS A 538 4.84 -2.20 -10.34
C HIS A 538 6.06 -1.41 -10.82
N HIS A 539 5.87 -0.16 -11.27
CA HIS A 539 6.99 0.71 -11.62
C HIS A 539 7.92 0.97 -10.43
N MET A 540 7.34 1.26 -9.25
CA MET A 540 8.14 1.54 -8.06
C MET A 540 9.03 0.35 -7.66
N SER A 541 8.60 -0.89 -7.89
CA SER A 541 9.42 -2.07 -7.59
C SER A 541 10.72 -2.14 -8.43
N LEU A 542 10.73 -1.53 -9.62
CA LEU A 542 11.92 -1.46 -10.49
C LEU A 542 13.04 -0.56 -9.93
N HIS A 543 12.74 0.26 -8.90
CA HIS A 543 13.73 1.02 -8.13
C HIS A 543 14.27 0.28 -6.90
N ILE A 544 13.74 -0.91 -6.54
CA ILE A 544 14.28 -1.73 -5.45
C ILE A 544 15.76 -2.11 -5.68
N PRO A 545 16.21 -2.49 -6.90
CA PRO A 545 17.63 -2.71 -7.19
C PRO A 545 18.52 -1.52 -6.82
N GLU A 546 18.09 -0.31 -7.11
CA GLU A 546 18.81 0.92 -6.75
C GLU A 546 18.88 1.10 -5.22
N CYS A 547 17.75 0.91 -4.52
CA CYS A 547 17.72 0.95 -3.05
C CYS A 547 18.66 -0.08 -2.42
N LEU A 548 18.75 -1.31 -3.00
CA LEU A 548 19.66 -2.35 -2.53
C LEU A 548 21.13 -1.97 -2.73
N ARG A 549 21.51 -1.30 -3.83
CA ARG A 549 22.86 -0.75 -4.03
C ARG A 549 23.20 0.35 -3.05
N LEU A 550 22.22 1.25 -2.78
CA LEU A 550 22.40 2.39 -1.89
C LEU A 550 22.50 1.98 -0.43
N PHE A 551 21.66 1.03 0.02
CA PHE A 551 21.41 0.77 1.45
C PHE A 551 21.69 -0.66 1.88
N GLY A 552 22.10 -1.55 0.98
CA GLY A 552 22.37 -2.96 1.28
C GLY A 552 21.10 -3.77 1.56
N PRO A 553 21.18 -4.86 2.34
CA PRO A 553 20.07 -5.76 2.60
C PRO A 553 18.88 -5.08 3.26
N VAL A 554 17.68 -5.42 2.82
CA VAL A 554 16.41 -4.79 3.27
C VAL A 554 16.15 -4.88 4.77
N HIS A 555 16.77 -5.83 5.46
CA HIS A 555 16.62 -5.99 6.92
C HIS A 555 17.10 -4.78 7.71
N GLY A 556 17.91 -3.90 7.09
CA GLY A 556 18.33 -2.62 7.64
C GLY A 556 17.31 -1.48 7.44
N TRP A 557 16.32 -1.65 6.53
CA TRP A 557 15.47 -0.53 6.10
C TRP A 557 14.06 -0.93 5.63
N TRP A 558 13.47 -2.05 6.07
CA TRP A 558 12.10 -2.45 5.78
C TRP A 558 11.14 -2.16 6.94
N SER A 559 9.84 -2.17 6.68
CA SER A 559 8.82 -1.76 7.65
C SER A 559 8.37 -2.86 8.62
N PHE A 560 8.72 -4.15 8.43
CA PHE A 560 8.26 -5.24 9.31
C PHE A 560 8.47 -5.00 10.82
N PRO A 561 9.62 -4.46 11.27
CA PRO A 561 9.79 -4.16 12.69
C PRO A 561 8.82 -3.10 13.19
N PHE A 562 8.57 -2.08 12.40
CA PHE A 562 7.74 -0.93 12.79
C PHE A 562 6.25 -1.26 12.84
N GLU A 563 5.75 -2.09 11.94
CA GLU A 563 4.40 -2.67 12.03
C GLU A 563 4.19 -3.41 13.35
N ARG A 564 5.23 -4.12 13.83
CA ARG A 564 5.21 -4.76 15.15
C ARG A 564 5.10 -3.73 16.27
N TYR A 565 5.78 -2.58 16.15
CA TYR A 565 5.70 -1.49 17.14
C TYR A 565 4.32 -0.87 17.18
N ASN A 566 3.72 -0.58 16.03
CA ASN A 566 2.33 -0.11 15.97
C ASN A 566 1.39 -1.11 16.67
N GLY A 567 1.60 -2.41 16.44
CA GLY A 567 0.86 -3.47 17.13
C GLY A 567 1.09 -3.53 18.65
N LEU A 568 2.29 -3.16 19.13
CA LEU A 568 2.57 -3.05 20.57
C LEU A 568 1.86 -1.85 21.19
N ILE A 569 1.92 -0.68 20.53
CA ILE A 569 1.25 0.54 21.02
C ILE A 569 -0.26 0.34 21.08
N GLN A 570 -0.85 -0.35 20.10
CA GLN A 570 -2.27 -0.68 20.10
C GLN A 570 -2.73 -1.57 21.27
N ARG A 571 -1.81 -2.28 21.93
CA ARG A 571 -2.10 -3.15 23.07
C ARG A 571 -2.06 -2.43 24.42
N PHE A 572 -1.56 -1.19 24.47
CA PHE A 572 -1.65 -0.41 25.70
C PHE A 572 -3.11 -0.19 26.07
N ASN A 573 -3.41 -0.39 27.35
CA ASN A 573 -4.76 -0.18 27.86
C ASN A 573 -5.20 1.27 27.65
N HIS A 574 -6.33 1.46 27.03
CA HIS A 574 -7.00 2.74 26.84
C HIS A 574 -8.47 2.60 27.25
N ASN A 575 -9.06 3.70 27.70
CA ASN A 575 -10.46 3.72 28.14
C ASN A 575 -11.48 3.73 26.98
N GLY A 576 -11.03 3.67 25.74
CA GLY A 576 -11.88 3.75 24.54
C GLY A 576 -12.55 5.10 24.30
N LYS A 577 -12.27 6.11 25.12
CA LYS A 577 -12.84 7.47 25.00
C LYS A 577 -11.86 8.41 24.29
N PHE A 578 -12.38 9.22 23.38
CA PHE A 578 -11.62 10.30 22.75
C PHE A 578 -11.34 11.40 23.76
N GLY A 579 -10.10 11.86 23.85
CA GLY A 579 -9.73 13.10 24.55
C GLY A 579 -9.29 12.94 26.02
N MET A 580 -8.90 11.73 26.44
CA MET A 580 -8.14 11.57 27.70
C MET A 580 -6.73 11.02 27.45
#